data_8d93e20f5448446cb3df280c6f2cf19c
#
_entry.id   8d93e20f5448446cb3df280c6f2cf19c
#
_cell.length_a   1.000
_cell.length_b   1.000
_cell.length_c   1.000
_cell.angle_alpha   90.00
_cell.angle_beta   90.00
_cell.angle_gamma   90.00
#
_symmetry.space_group_name_H-M   'P 1'
#
loop_
_entity.id
_entity.type
_entity.pdbx_description
1 polymer ?
#
loop_
_entity_poly.entity_id
_entity_poly.type
_entity_poly.pdbx_seq_one_letter_code
_entity_poly.pdbx_strand_id
1 'polypeptide(L)' 'MSLQEVREQNIALVTQTALACFVENGIDKTTIRDIAHRAGLTERSVYRYFATKDELVVAAAFLYWDL' A
#
# COMPACT_ATOMS: atom_id res chain seq x y z
N MET A 1 8.73 12.60 -16.86
CA MET A 1 8.14 11.45 -16.15
C MET A 1 6.74 11.21 -16.67
N SER A 2 6.41 9.98 -17.06
CA SER A 2 5.10 9.65 -17.60
C SER A 2 4.10 9.35 -16.47
N LEU A 3 2.80 9.41 -16.79
CA LEU A 3 1.75 9.02 -15.84
C LEU A 3 1.91 7.56 -15.41
N GLN A 4 2.35 6.70 -16.34
CA GLN A 4 2.60 5.29 -16.06
C GLN A 4 3.68 5.14 -14.98
N GLU A 5 4.78 5.88 -15.10
CA GLU A 5 5.87 5.83 -14.12
C GLU A 5 5.43 6.35 -12.76
N VAL A 6 4.65 7.42 -12.72
CA VAL A 6 4.11 7.96 -11.46
C VAL A 6 3.21 6.94 -10.79
N ARG A 7 2.35 6.29 -11.57
CA ARG A 7 1.45 5.26 -11.06
C ARG A 7 2.24 4.09 -10.46
N GLU A 8 3.26 3.62 -11.18
CA GLU A 8 4.09 2.51 -10.72
C GLU A 8 4.82 2.86 -9.42
N GLN A 9 5.34 4.08 -9.32
CA GLN A 9 6.02 4.55 -8.12
C GLN A 9 5.05 4.62 -6.94
N ASN A 10 3.83 5.10 -7.18
CA ASN A 10 2.82 5.20 -6.11
C ASN A 10 2.37 3.80 -5.65
N ILE A 11 2.19 2.87 -6.58
CA ILE A 11 1.84 1.50 -6.23
C ILE A 11 2.93 0.87 -5.38
N ALA A 12 4.19 1.05 -5.76
CA ALA A 12 5.32 0.54 -4.99
C ALA A 12 5.38 1.18 -3.60
N LEU A 13 5.20 2.49 -3.52
CA LEU A 13 5.18 3.21 -2.24
C LEU A 13 4.08 2.70 -1.32
N VAL A 14 2.87 2.57 -1.84
CA VAL A 14 1.72 2.09 -1.05
C VAL A 14 1.97 0.67 -0.57
N THR A 15 2.47 -0.20 -1.45
CA THR A 15 2.72 -1.60 -1.10
C THR A 15 3.79 -1.72 -0.02
N GLN A 16 4.90 -0.98 -0.15
CA GLN A 16 5.97 -0.98 0.86
C GLN A 16 5.50 -0.43 2.18
N THR A 17 4.73 0.66 2.14
CA THR A 17 4.17 1.29 3.34
C THR A 17 3.20 0.34 4.04
N ALA A 18 2.35 -0.33 3.26
CA ALA A 18 1.40 -1.31 3.79
C ALA A 18 2.13 -2.46 4.49
N LEU A 19 3.17 -2.98 3.86
CA LEU A 19 3.96 -4.06 4.45
C LEU A 19 4.54 -3.62 5.81
N ALA A 20 5.12 -2.44 5.89
CA ALA A 20 5.66 -1.91 7.13
C ALA A 20 4.57 -1.80 8.21
N CYS A 21 3.41 -1.27 7.84
CA CYS A 21 2.28 -1.14 8.78
C CYS A 21 1.79 -2.49 9.27
N PHE A 22 1.67 -3.46 8.36
CA PHE A 22 1.21 -4.80 8.72
C PHE A 22 2.18 -5.51 9.65
N VAL A 23 3.48 -5.34 9.43
CA VAL A 23 4.51 -5.93 10.28
C VAL A 23 4.51 -5.28 11.67
N GLU A 24 4.36 -3.96 11.72
CA GLU A 24 4.43 -3.22 12.98
C GLU A 24 3.17 -3.37 13.83
N ASN A 25 1.99 -3.34 13.20
CA ASN A 25 0.72 -3.22 13.91
C ASN A 25 -0.19 -4.43 13.73
N GLY A 26 0.11 -5.30 12.79
CA GLY A 26 -0.76 -6.40 12.40
C GLY A 26 -1.76 -6.00 11.32
N ILE A 27 -2.16 -6.98 10.51
CA ILE A 27 -3.07 -6.75 9.39
C ILE A 27 -4.43 -6.26 9.90
N ASP A 28 -4.95 -6.87 10.95
CA ASP A 28 -6.30 -6.55 11.46
C ASP A 28 -6.39 -5.12 12.01
N LYS A 29 -5.32 -4.63 12.59
CA LYS A 29 -5.30 -3.31 13.23
C LYS A 29 -4.86 -2.20 12.29
N THR A 30 -4.39 -2.52 11.10
CA THR A 30 -3.98 -1.54 10.10
C THR A 30 -5.16 -1.19 9.20
N THR A 31 -5.43 0.09 9.03
CA THR A 31 -6.49 0.56 8.14
C THR A 31 -5.87 1.17 6.89
N ILE A 32 -6.69 1.29 5.83
CA ILE A 32 -6.27 1.99 4.60
C ILE A 32 -5.92 3.44 4.92
N ARG A 33 -6.65 4.07 5.86
CA ARG A 33 -6.34 5.43 6.31
C ARG A 33 -4.93 5.53 6.88
N ASP A 34 -4.53 4.57 7.71
CA ASP A 34 -3.19 4.54 8.30
C ASP A 34 -2.12 4.46 7.24
N ILE A 35 -2.34 3.58 6.26
CA ILE A 35 -1.39 3.37 5.16
C ILE A 35 -1.28 4.63 4.31
N ALA A 36 -2.41 5.22 3.94
CA ALA A 36 -2.45 6.44 3.13
C ALA A 36 -1.73 7.58 3.85
N HIS A 37 -2.03 7.77 5.13
CA HIS A 37 -1.42 8.83 5.93
C HIS A 37 0.10 8.67 5.98
N ARG A 38 0.58 7.47 6.24
CA ARG A 38 2.02 7.19 6.33
C ARG A 38 2.71 7.35 4.98
N ALA A 39 2.03 7.00 3.88
CA ALA A 39 2.57 7.14 2.53
C ALA A 39 2.52 8.58 2.01
N GLY A 40 1.86 9.48 2.74
CA GLY A 40 1.69 10.86 2.30
C GLY A 40 0.66 11.01 1.19
N LEU A 41 -0.30 10.09 1.12
CA LEU A 41 -1.35 10.06 0.10
C LEU A 41 -2.72 10.16 0.76
N THR A 42 -3.76 10.35 -0.06
CA THR A 42 -5.14 10.29 0.41
C THR A 42 -5.64 8.85 0.34
N GLU A 43 -6.66 8.52 1.14
CA GLU A 43 -7.31 7.21 1.05
C GLU A 43 -7.83 6.96 -0.36
N ARG A 44 -8.38 8.00 -1.00
CA ARG A 44 -8.89 7.91 -2.35
C ARG A 44 -7.81 7.47 -3.33
N SER A 45 -6.59 7.99 -3.18
CA SER A 45 -5.46 7.59 -4.03
C SER A 45 -5.12 6.12 -3.82
N VAL A 46 -5.12 5.66 -2.58
CA VAL A 46 -4.84 4.25 -2.29
C VAL A 46 -5.91 3.36 -2.91
N TYR A 47 -7.20 3.71 -2.74
CA TYR A 47 -8.30 2.94 -3.33
C TYR A 47 -8.29 2.95 -4.85
N ARG A 48 -7.66 3.94 -5.47
CA ARG A 48 -7.48 3.94 -6.93
C ARG A 48 -6.61 2.78 -7.39
N TYR A 49 -5.62 2.40 -6.59
CA TYR A 49 -4.68 1.33 -6.91
C TYR A 49 -5.11 -0.02 -6.37
N PHE A 50 -5.75 -0.04 -5.21
CA PHE A 50 -6.19 -1.25 -4.53
C PHE A 50 -7.63 -1.07 -4.09
N ALA A 51 -8.54 -1.84 -4.68
CA ALA A 51 -9.97 -1.68 -4.40
C ALA A 51 -10.33 -2.04 -2.95
N THR A 52 -9.60 -2.98 -2.36
CA THR A 52 -9.85 -3.43 -0.99
C THR A 52 -8.54 -3.57 -0.24
N LYS A 53 -8.65 -3.62 1.09
CA LYS A 53 -7.49 -3.92 1.94
C LYS A 53 -6.92 -5.31 1.64
N ASP A 54 -7.79 -6.27 1.32
CA ASP A 54 -7.35 -7.64 1.01
C ASP A 54 -6.43 -7.66 -0.20
N GLU A 55 -6.73 -6.88 -1.24
CA GLU A 55 -5.85 -6.77 -2.39
C GLU A 55 -4.48 -6.23 -1.99
N LEU A 56 -4.47 -5.26 -1.09
CA LEU A 56 -3.23 -4.66 -0.60
C LEU A 56 -2.45 -5.65 0.26
N VAL A 57 -3.13 -6.46 1.06
CA VAL A 57 -2.50 -7.53 1.83
C VAL A 57 -1.79 -8.51 0.90
N VAL A 58 -2.45 -8.90 -0.19
CA VAL A 58 -1.86 -9.81 -1.18
C VAL A 58 -0.62 -9.19 -1.82
N ALA A 59 -0.71 -7.92 -2.23
CA ALA A 59 0.43 -7.21 -2.83
C ALA A 59 1.61 -7.11 -1.85
N ALA A 60 1.33 -6.80 -0.59
CA ALA A 60 2.35 -6.72 0.44
C ALA A 60 2.98 -8.10 0.71
N ALA A 61 2.19 -9.15 0.66
CA ALA A 61 2.68 -10.52 0.84
C ALA A 61 3.66 -10.92 -0.27
N PHE A 62 3.35 -10.57 -1.52
CA PHE A 62 4.27 -10.80 -2.62
C PHE A 62 5.58 -10.06 -2.44
N LEU A 63 5.51 -8.81 -2.00
CA LEU A 63 6.72 -8.02 -1.74
C LEU A 63 7.55 -8.66 -0.62
N TYR A 64 6.90 -9.08 0.45
CA TYR A 64 7.57 -9.73 1.57
C TYR A 64 8.25 -11.03 1.14
N TRP A 65 7.57 -11.81 0.28
CA TRP A 65 8.08 -13.10 -0.18
C TRP A 65 9.32 -12.94 -1.06
N ASP A 66 9.42 -11.82 -1.80
CA ASP A 66 10.54 -11.54 -2.69
C ASP A 66 11.77 -10.97 -1.96
N LEU A 67 11.61 -10.63 -0.69
CA LEU A 67 12.74 -10.18 0.10
C LEU A 67 13.58 -11.39 0.52
#